data_b7d1d4d643fbf91e9d9a5342acf2726e
#
_entry.id   b7d1d4d643fbf91e9d9a5342acf2726e
#
_cell.length_a   1.000
_cell.length_b   1.000
_cell.length_c   1.000
_cell.angle_alpha   90.00
_cell.angle_beta   90.00
_cell.angle_gamma   90.00
#
_symmetry.space_group_name_H-M   'P 1'
#
loop_
_entity.id
_entity.type
_entity.pdbx_description
1 polymer ?
#
loop_
_entity_poly.entity_id
_entity_poly.type
_entity_poly.pdbx_seq_one_letter_code
_entity_poly.pdbx_strand_id
1 'polypeptide(L)'
;MVILYTSDNGNFISLKNITIEEMESNGIKKNIYVNLTNRCPCACTFCLRQTKKMLESNSLWLEKEPTVKEVISEFESININLYDEIIFCGFGEPTERLDAIIEVSKYIKERNSKIPIRINTNGLGDLINKKEVAPLLEGLIDTVSISLNAPTAKEFYEIT
;
A
#
# COMPACT_ATOMS: atom_id res chain seq x y z
N MET A 1 10.50 11.46 -1.64
CA MET A 1 10.02 10.04 -1.61
C MET A 1 8.76 9.99 -0.77
N VAL A 2 7.68 9.40 -1.29
CA VAL A 2 6.38 9.33 -0.61
C VAL A 2 6.16 7.91 -0.10
N ILE A 3 6.29 7.71 1.23
CA ILE A 3 6.07 6.42 1.91
C ILE A 3 4.63 6.32 2.39
N LEU A 4 4.16 7.30 3.17
CA LEU A 4 2.77 7.37 3.65
C LEU A 4 2.02 8.44 2.87
N TYR A 5 0.84 8.08 2.37
CA TYR A 5 -0.01 8.99 1.60
C TYR A 5 -1.49 8.70 1.81
N THR A 6 -2.33 9.65 1.38
CA THR A 6 -3.76 9.46 1.18
C THR A 6 -4.12 9.70 -0.28
N SER A 7 -5.36 9.42 -0.66
CA SER A 7 -5.84 9.60 -2.02
C SER A 7 -7.11 10.45 -2.03
N ASP A 8 -7.12 11.46 -2.89
CA ASP A 8 -8.27 12.29 -3.18
C ASP A 8 -8.53 12.35 -4.68
N ASN A 9 -9.71 11.91 -5.13
CA ASN A 9 -10.14 11.94 -6.54
C ASN A 9 -9.05 11.44 -7.52
N GLY A 10 -8.33 10.39 -7.13
CA GLY A 10 -7.25 9.82 -7.91
C GLY A 10 -5.92 10.57 -7.84
N ASN A 11 -5.80 11.61 -7.04
CA ASN A 11 -4.53 12.24 -6.71
C ASN A 11 -3.93 11.61 -5.45
N PHE A 12 -2.61 11.51 -5.39
CA PHE A 12 -1.88 10.99 -4.25
C PHE A 12 -1.27 12.15 -3.47
N ILE A 13 -1.59 12.24 -2.19
CA ILE A 13 -1.16 13.32 -1.31
C ILE A 13 -0.32 12.73 -0.19
N SER A 14 0.95 13.12 -0.08
CA SER A 14 1.79 12.72 1.04
C SER A 14 1.17 13.17 2.36
N LEU A 15 1.18 12.31 3.39
CA LEU A 15 0.68 12.69 4.72
C LEU A 15 1.49 13.83 5.37
N LYS A 16 2.67 14.16 4.84
CA LYS A 16 3.44 15.35 5.24
C LYS A 16 2.84 16.66 4.74
N ASN A 17 1.95 16.59 3.76
CA ASN A 17 1.41 17.75 3.04
C ASN A 17 -0.08 17.95 3.26
N ILE A 18 -0.68 17.23 4.21
CA ILE A 18 -2.11 17.35 4.53
C ILE A 18 -2.36 17.06 6.01
N THR A 19 -3.20 17.84 6.65
CA THR A 19 -3.63 17.62 8.03
C THR A 19 -4.94 16.85 8.11
N ILE A 20 -5.28 16.35 9.29
CA ILE A 20 -6.57 15.68 9.52
C ILE A 20 -7.75 16.65 9.32
N GLU A 21 -7.61 17.89 9.76
CA GLU A 21 -8.62 18.93 9.60
C GLU A 21 -8.87 19.26 8.12
N GLU A 22 -7.83 19.28 7.31
CA GLU A 22 -7.94 19.45 5.85
C GLU A 22 -8.59 18.24 5.19
N MET A 23 -8.27 17.00 5.64
CA MET A 23 -8.96 15.80 5.15
C MET A 23 -10.46 15.87 5.44
N GLU A 24 -10.84 16.20 6.68
CA GLU A 24 -12.24 16.30 7.12
C GLU A 24 -12.99 17.38 6.35
N SER A 25 -12.42 18.57 6.23
CA SER A 25 -13.05 19.70 5.53
C SER A 25 -13.26 19.46 4.04
N ASN A 26 -12.39 18.67 3.41
CA ASN A 26 -12.47 18.31 2.00
C ASN A 26 -13.19 16.97 1.75
N GLY A 27 -13.69 16.30 2.78
CA GLY A 27 -14.35 14.98 2.65
C GLY A 27 -13.42 13.86 2.20
N ILE A 28 -12.11 13.99 2.46
CA ILE A 28 -11.11 12.97 2.15
C ILE A 28 -11.14 11.91 3.24
N LYS A 29 -11.16 10.63 2.84
CA LYS A 29 -11.10 9.51 3.79
C LYS A 29 -9.78 9.55 4.56
N LYS A 30 -9.84 9.37 5.87
CA LYS A 30 -8.67 9.29 6.75
C LYS A 30 -7.97 7.93 6.66
N ASN A 31 -7.63 7.53 5.45
CA ASN A 31 -6.91 6.28 5.17
C ASN A 31 -5.41 6.57 4.98
N ILE A 32 -4.58 5.72 5.56
CA ILE A 32 -3.13 5.74 5.33
C ILE A 32 -2.79 4.67 4.30
N TYR A 33 -2.29 5.07 3.15
CA TYR A 33 -1.69 4.16 2.18
C TYR A 33 -0.18 4.08 2.41
N VAL A 34 0.36 2.86 2.35
CA VAL A 34 1.78 2.57 2.61
C VAL A 34 2.44 2.08 1.33
N ASN A 35 3.37 2.86 0.80
CA ASN A 35 4.11 2.57 -0.43
C ASN A 35 5.48 1.97 -0.09
N LEU A 36 5.65 0.67 -0.33
CA LEU A 36 6.84 -0.09 0.09
C LEU A 36 7.84 -0.36 -1.04
N THR A 37 7.37 -0.39 -2.30
CA THR A 37 8.19 -0.87 -3.42
C THR A 37 7.65 -0.40 -4.76
N ASN A 38 8.55 -0.31 -5.74
CA ASN A 38 8.18 -0.17 -7.15
C ASN A 38 8.16 -1.54 -7.87
N ARG A 39 8.65 -2.61 -7.22
CA ARG A 39 8.72 -3.95 -7.82
C ARG A 39 7.33 -4.55 -7.97
N CYS A 40 7.10 -5.15 -9.12
CA CYS A 40 5.89 -5.92 -9.41
C CYS A 40 6.22 -6.90 -10.53
N PRO A 41 5.88 -8.19 -10.42
CA PRO A 41 6.16 -9.16 -11.48
C PRO A 41 5.28 -8.97 -12.71
N CYS A 42 4.21 -8.17 -12.61
CA CYS A 42 3.26 -7.91 -13.68
C CYS A 42 3.60 -6.63 -14.47
N ALA A 43 3.23 -6.63 -15.75
CA ALA A 43 3.34 -5.50 -16.68
C ALA A 43 1.96 -5.06 -17.21
N CYS A 44 0.96 -5.03 -16.33
CA CYS A 44 -0.44 -4.81 -16.71
C CYS A 44 -0.64 -3.63 -17.66
N THR A 45 -1.36 -3.86 -18.75
CA THR A 45 -1.63 -2.86 -19.79
C THR A 45 -2.39 -1.63 -19.28
N PHE A 46 -3.15 -1.77 -18.19
CA PHE A 46 -3.91 -0.72 -17.51
C PHE A 46 -3.19 -0.15 -16.28
N CYS A 47 -1.94 -0.52 -16.03
CA CYS A 47 -1.22 -0.11 -14.83
C CYS A 47 -1.04 1.41 -14.77
N LEU A 48 -1.35 2.02 -13.63
CA LEU A 48 -1.20 3.46 -13.42
C LEU A 48 0.23 3.97 -13.66
N ARG A 49 1.23 3.12 -13.47
CA ARG A 49 2.64 3.44 -13.79
C ARG A 49 2.85 3.76 -15.27
N GLN A 50 2.02 3.17 -16.15
CA GLN A 50 2.13 3.31 -17.62
C GLN A 50 1.11 4.29 -18.17
N THR A 51 -0.08 4.34 -17.57
CA THR A 51 -1.24 5.05 -18.13
C THR A 51 -1.46 6.44 -17.57
N LYS A 52 -1.01 6.70 -16.34
CA LYS A 52 -1.20 7.99 -15.67
C LYS A 52 -0.01 8.90 -15.93
N LYS A 53 -0.27 10.07 -16.55
CA LYS A 53 0.71 11.16 -16.56
C LYS A 53 0.76 11.76 -15.16
N MET A 54 1.76 11.39 -14.39
CA MET A 54 1.96 11.92 -13.05
C MET A 54 2.76 13.22 -13.13
N LEU A 55 2.28 14.24 -12.42
CA LEU A 55 3.10 15.38 -12.07
C LEU A 55 4.20 14.88 -11.11
N GLU A 56 5.44 15.33 -11.29
CA GLU A 56 6.58 14.90 -10.46
C GLU A 56 6.30 15.03 -8.96
N SER A 57 5.58 16.08 -8.54
CA SER A 57 5.21 16.34 -7.15
C SER A 57 4.25 15.32 -6.54
N ASN A 58 3.51 14.56 -7.35
CA ASN A 58 2.50 13.60 -6.89
C ASN A 58 2.85 12.15 -7.25
N SER A 59 4.08 11.88 -7.68
CA SER A 59 4.52 10.54 -8.06
C SER A 59 4.73 9.68 -6.82
N LEU A 60 4.16 8.46 -6.83
CA LEU A 60 4.47 7.41 -5.86
C LEU A 60 5.74 6.64 -6.22
N TRP A 61 6.44 7.02 -7.30
CA TRP A 61 7.68 6.36 -7.66
C TRP A 61 8.74 6.58 -6.58
N LEU A 62 9.22 5.49 -6.01
CA LEU A 62 10.26 5.51 -4.99
C LEU A 62 11.64 5.60 -5.67
N GLU A 63 12.48 6.53 -5.28
CA GLU A 63 13.89 6.60 -5.72
C GLU A 63 14.68 5.40 -5.20
N LYS A 64 14.33 4.94 -3.99
CA LYS A 64 14.81 3.71 -3.36
C LYS A 64 13.68 3.08 -2.56
N GLU A 65 13.72 1.76 -2.37
CA GLU A 65 12.81 1.10 -1.45
C GLU A 65 13.11 1.53 0.00
N PRO A 66 12.07 1.92 0.77
CA PRO A 66 12.28 2.27 2.17
C PRO A 66 12.63 1.03 2.99
N THR A 67 13.51 1.19 3.95
CA THR A 67 13.72 0.19 4.98
C THR A 67 12.53 0.14 5.92
N VAL A 68 12.33 -0.99 6.62
CA VAL A 68 11.30 -1.11 7.67
C VAL A 68 11.41 0.02 8.68
N LYS A 69 12.63 0.36 9.09
CA LYS A 69 12.89 1.45 10.05
C LYS A 69 12.44 2.80 9.52
N GLU A 70 12.66 3.11 8.23
CA GLU A 70 12.19 4.36 7.61
C GLU A 70 10.66 4.41 7.58
N VAL A 71 9.98 3.29 7.26
CA VAL A 71 8.52 3.21 7.30
C VAL A 71 7.98 3.43 8.71
N ILE A 72 8.56 2.77 9.71
CA ILE A 72 8.17 2.92 11.12
C ILE A 72 8.36 4.37 11.58
N SER A 73 9.48 5.01 11.22
CA SER A 73 9.74 6.41 11.56
C SER A 73 8.69 7.37 10.97
N GLU A 74 8.16 7.10 9.79
CA GLU A 74 7.03 7.88 9.24
C GLU A 74 5.76 7.70 10.11
N PHE A 75 5.48 6.48 10.58
CA PHE A 75 4.36 6.24 11.50
C PHE A 75 4.56 6.89 12.88
N GLU A 76 5.80 7.03 13.35
CA GLU A 76 6.11 7.72 14.62
C GLU A 76 5.80 9.22 14.55
N SER A 77 5.79 9.80 13.35
CA SER A 77 5.51 11.21 13.12
C SER A 77 4.02 11.58 13.11
N ILE A 78 3.12 10.59 13.15
CA ILE A 78 1.68 10.78 13.07
C ILE A 78 0.95 10.08 14.22
N ASN A 79 -0.26 10.55 14.55
CA ASN A 79 -1.14 9.85 15.48
C ASN A 79 -2.07 8.91 14.73
N ILE A 80 -1.74 7.63 14.67
CA ILE A 80 -2.52 6.61 13.94
C ILE A 80 -3.97 6.47 14.42
N ASN A 81 -4.30 6.91 15.65
CA ASN A 81 -5.66 6.83 16.18
C ASN A 81 -6.63 7.83 15.53
N LEU A 82 -6.13 8.76 14.74
CA LEU A 82 -6.93 9.73 14.00
C LEU A 82 -7.34 9.21 12.60
N TYR A 83 -6.88 8.01 12.23
CA TYR A 83 -7.12 7.42 10.92
C TYR A 83 -8.06 6.22 11.00
N ASP A 84 -8.73 5.92 9.91
CA ASP A 84 -9.77 4.90 9.83
C ASP A 84 -9.21 3.53 9.41
N GLU A 85 -8.20 3.49 8.53
CA GLU A 85 -7.64 2.26 7.97
C GLU A 85 -6.20 2.48 7.49
N ILE A 86 -5.37 1.43 7.56
CA ILE A 86 -4.03 1.39 6.98
C ILE A 86 -4.03 0.40 5.82
N ILE A 87 -3.49 0.81 4.66
CA ILE A 87 -3.58 0.05 3.41
C ILE A 87 -2.20 -0.10 2.79
N PHE A 88 -1.66 -1.30 2.74
CA PHE A 88 -0.46 -1.56 1.94
C PHE A 88 -0.82 -1.53 0.45
N CYS A 89 -0.40 -0.47 -0.22
CA CYS A 89 -0.69 -0.20 -1.63
C CYS A 89 0.28 0.85 -2.17
N GLY A 90 0.71 0.69 -3.40
CA GLY A 90 1.60 1.62 -4.08
C GLY A 90 1.69 1.31 -5.57
N PHE A 91 2.77 1.72 -6.22
CA PHE A 91 3.01 1.38 -7.62
C PHE A 91 3.50 -0.05 -7.81
N GLY A 92 4.15 -0.62 -6.82
CA GLY A 92 4.57 -2.02 -6.82
C GLY A 92 3.55 -2.96 -6.21
N GLU A 93 3.88 -4.24 -6.23
CA GLU A 93 3.15 -5.29 -5.52
C GLU A 93 3.65 -5.34 -4.06
N PRO A 94 2.81 -5.07 -3.06
CA PRO A 94 3.27 -5.03 -1.66
C PRO A 94 3.92 -6.32 -1.18
N THR A 95 3.49 -7.49 -1.66
CA THR A 95 4.04 -8.80 -1.25
C THR A 95 5.48 -9.05 -1.71
N GLU A 96 6.04 -8.21 -2.59
CA GLU A 96 7.48 -8.14 -2.86
C GLU A 96 8.29 -7.74 -1.61
N ARG A 97 7.63 -7.10 -0.66
CA ARG A 97 8.18 -6.67 0.62
C ARG A 97 7.40 -7.28 1.79
N LEU A 98 7.23 -8.61 1.74
CA LEU A 98 6.50 -9.35 2.78
C LEU A 98 7.13 -9.16 4.18
N ASP A 99 8.45 -9.08 4.26
CA ASP A 99 9.20 -8.73 5.46
C ASP A 99 8.70 -7.40 6.07
N ALA A 100 8.63 -6.37 5.25
CA ALA A 100 8.19 -5.05 5.69
C ALA A 100 6.70 -5.04 6.08
N ILE A 101 5.83 -5.75 5.34
CA ILE A 101 4.42 -5.88 5.69
C ILE A 101 4.29 -6.46 7.11
N ILE A 102 4.96 -7.58 7.38
CA ILE A 102 4.88 -8.27 8.67
C ILE A 102 5.38 -7.36 9.81
N GLU A 103 6.55 -6.78 9.67
CA GLU A 103 7.19 -5.98 10.72
C GLU A 103 6.42 -4.67 11.00
N VAL A 104 6.00 -3.98 9.93
CA VAL A 104 5.23 -2.74 10.06
C VAL A 104 3.85 -3.02 10.65
N SER A 105 3.18 -4.12 10.24
CA SER A 105 1.88 -4.48 10.81
C SER A 105 1.96 -4.84 12.28
N LYS A 106 2.99 -5.56 12.73
CA LYS A 106 3.25 -5.82 14.15
C LYS A 106 3.38 -4.50 14.93
N TYR A 107 4.24 -3.61 14.44
CA TYR A 107 4.45 -2.30 15.03
C TYR A 107 3.14 -1.50 15.18
N ILE A 108 2.27 -1.52 14.16
CA ILE A 108 0.98 -0.84 14.17
C ILE A 108 0.04 -1.49 15.19
N LYS A 109 -0.11 -2.83 15.15
CA LYS A 109 -1.00 -3.58 16.05
C LYS A 109 -0.62 -3.48 17.53
N GLU A 110 0.66 -3.34 17.84
CA GLU A 110 1.14 -3.07 19.20
C GLU A 110 0.68 -1.71 19.72
N ARG A 111 0.52 -0.70 18.86
CA ARG A 111 0.08 0.66 19.22
C ARG A 111 -1.42 0.85 19.17
N ASN A 112 -2.07 0.25 18.19
CA ASN A 112 -3.51 0.25 18.03
C ASN A 112 -3.96 -1.09 17.43
N SER A 113 -4.31 -2.04 18.29
CA SER A 113 -4.76 -3.37 17.85
C SER A 113 -6.10 -3.36 17.10
N LYS A 114 -6.86 -2.26 17.18
CA LYS A 114 -8.20 -2.14 16.58
C LYS A 114 -8.19 -1.51 15.19
N ILE A 115 -7.12 -0.78 14.82
CA ILE A 115 -7.09 -0.16 13.50
C ILE A 115 -7.05 -1.23 12.42
N PRO A 116 -7.95 -1.20 11.43
CA PRO A 116 -7.93 -2.17 10.34
C PRO A 116 -6.68 -2.02 9.48
N ILE A 117 -6.07 -3.13 9.12
CA ILE A 117 -4.97 -3.17 8.15
C ILE A 117 -5.39 -3.99 6.94
N ARG A 118 -5.30 -3.39 5.77
CA ARG A 118 -5.60 -4.03 4.49
C ARG A 118 -4.36 -4.13 3.61
N ILE A 119 -4.32 -5.13 2.76
CA ILE A 119 -3.38 -5.24 1.65
C ILE A 119 -4.14 -5.27 0.32
N ASN A 120 -3.73 -4.43 -0.63
CA ASN A 120 -4.18 -4.51 -2.01
C ASN A 120 -3.09 -5.21 -2.82
N THR A 121 -3.39 -6.37 -3.40
CA THR A 121 -2.41 -7.25 -4.03
C THR A 121 -2.90 -7.80 -5.37
N ASN A 122 -1.96 -8.19 -6.23
CA ASN A 122 -2.25 -8.94 -7.45
C ASN A 122 -2.53 -10.44 -7.19
N GLY A 123 -2.39 -10.89 -5.94
CA GLY A 123 -2.62 -12.28 -5.54
C GLY A 123 -1.46 -13.24 -5.81
N LEU A 124 -0.31 -12.78 -6.28
CA LEU A 124 0.86 -13.62 -6.59
C LEU A 124 1.83 -13.77 -5.43
N GLY A 125 1.42 -13.44 -4.21
CA GLY A 125 2.29 -13.43 -3.03
C GLY A 125 3.02 -14.74 -2.79
N ASP A 126 2.36 -15.88 -2.94
CA ASP A 126 2.95 -17.21 -2.74
C ASP A 126 4.04 -17.51 -3.78
N LEU A 127 3.80 -17.13 -5.04
CA LEU A 127 4.76 -17.29 -6.14
C LEU A 127 5.99 -16.39 -5.93
N ILE A 128 5.77 -15.13 -5.57
CA ILE A 128 6.84 -14.16 -5.31
C ILE A 128 7.74 -14.64 -4.17
N ASN A 129 7.14 -15.10 -3.08
CA ASN A 129 7.85 -15.47 -1.87
C ASN A 129 8.25 -16.97 -1.82
N LYS A 130 7.82 -17.78 -2.79
CA LYS A 130 8.06 -19.24 -2.87
C LYS A 130 7.63 -19.98 -1.59
N LYS A 131 6.55 -19.54 -0.98
CA LYS A 131 5.95 -20.11 0.23
C LYS A 131 4.52 -19.59 0.40
N GLU A 132 3.72 -20.27 1.22
CA GLU A 132 2.40 -19.79 1.61
C GLU A 132 2.52 -18.50 2.43
N VAL A 133 1.87 -17.43 1.94
CA VAL A 133 1.90 -16.10 2.55
C VAL A 133 0.75 -15.92 3.55
N ALA A 134 -0.42 -16.47 3.27
CA ALA A 134 -1.62 -16.26 4.09
C ALA A 134 -1.41 -16.58 5.59
N PRO A 135 -0.78 -17.71 5.99
CA PRO A 135 -0.52 -17.97 7.41
C PRO A 135 0.38 -16.94 8.10
N LEU A 136 1.24 -16.26 7.34
CA LEU A 136 2.15 -15.24 7.88
C LEU A 136 1.47 -13.89 8.10
N LEU A 137 0.31 -13.68 7.49
CA LEU A 137 -0.51 -12.48 7.61
C LEU A 137 -1.60 -12.62 8.67
N GLU A 138 -1.84 -13.82 9.16
CA GLU A 138 -2.86 -14.10 10.18
C GLU A 138 -2.63 -13.26 11.46
N GLY A 139 -3.67 -12.58 11.94
CA GLY A 139 -3.61 -11.69 13.09
C GLY A 139 -2.91 -10.36 12.86
N LEU A 140 -2.34 -10.13 11.67
CA LEU A 140 -1.69 -8.87 11.28
C LEU A 140 -2.51 -8.08 10.25
N ILE A 141 -3.07 -8.77 9.26
CA ILE A 141 -3.84 -8.19 8.17
C ILE A 141 -5.31 -8.57 8.34
N ASP A 142 -6.19 -7.57 8.40
CA ASP A 142 -7.63 -7.78 8.60
C ASP A 142 -8.35 -8.01 7.26
N THR A 143 -7.83 -7.45 6.16
CA THR A 143 -8.47 -7.55 4.84
C THR A 143 -7.44 -7.74 3.73
N VAL A 144 -7.65 -8.72 2.88
CA VAL A 144 -6.88 -8.91 1.64
C VAL A 144 -7.78 -8.58 0.45
N SER A 145 -7.41 -7.55 -0.32
CA SER A 145 -8.10 -7.14 -1.55
C SER A 145 -7.29 -7.61 -2.75
N ILE A 146 -7.80 -8.62 -3.45
CA ILE A 146 -7.10 -9.21 -4.60
C ILE A 146 -7.65 -8.63 -5.90
N SER A 147 -6.77 -8.13 -6.77
CA SER A 147 -7.11 -7.64 -8.10
C SER A 147 -7.29 -8.82 -9.06
N LEU A 148 -8.53 -9.27 -9.22
CA LEU A 148 -8.88 -10.26 -10.24
C LEU A 148 -9.21 -9.52 -11.55
N ASN A 149 -8.21 -9.35 -12.41
CA ASN A 149 -8.29 -8.47 -13.58
C ASN A 149 -8.89 -9.12 -14.83
N ALA A 150 -9.08 -10.46 -14.82
CA ALA A 150 -9.66 -11.20 -15.94
C ALA A 150 -10.40 -12.45 -15.45
N PRO A 151 -11.43 -12.93 -16.20
CA PRO A 151 -12.22 -14.09 -15.81
C PRO A 151 -11.53 -15.44 -16.05
N THR A 152 -10.47 -15.46 -16.88
CA THR A 152 -9.73 -16.69 -17.21
C THR A 152 -8.23 -16.49 -17.07
N ALA A 153 -7.49 -17.57 -16.82
CA ALA A 153 -6.03 -17.54 -16.72
C ALA A 153 -5.37 -17.03 -18.01
N LYS A 154 -5.94 -17.40 -19.19
CA LYS A 154 -5.43 -16.94 -20.49
C LYS A 154 -5.56 -15.42 -20.62
N GLU A 155 -6.75 -14.88 -20.39
CA GLU A 155 -6.99 -13.44 -20.46
C GLU A 155 -6.18 -12.67 -19.42
N PHE A 156 -6.04 -13.24 -18.21
CA PHE A 156 -5.18 -12.67 -17.16
C PHE A 156 -3.73 -12.56 -17.66
N TYR A 157 -3.19 -13.62 -18.26
CA TYR A 157 -1.82 -13.62 -18.81
C TYR A 157 -1.63 -12.61 -19.95
N GLU A 158 -2.67 -12.38 -20.77
CA GLU A 158 -2.60 -11.45 -21.90
C GLU A 158 -2.58 -9.97 -21.46
N ILE A 159 -3.10 -9.64 -20.27
CA ILE A 159 -3.24 -8.25 -19.80
C ILE A 159 -2.32 -7.88 -18.63
N THR A 160 -1.68 -8.85 -17.98
CA THR A 160 -0.79 -8.66 -16.82
C THR A 160 0.65 -9.04 -17.13
#